data_4fbe1915614af2a41ee9638bac90e6fe
#
_entry.id   4fbe1915614af2a41ee9638bac90e6fe
#
_cell.length_a   1.000
_cell.length_b   1.000
_cell.length_c   1.000
_cell.angle_alpha   90.00
_cell.angle_beta   90.00
_cell.angle_gamma   90.00
#
_symmetry.space_group_name_H-M   'P 1'
#
loop_
_entity.id
_entity.type
_entity.pdbx_description
1 polymer ?
#
loop_
_entity_poly.entity_id
_entity_poly.type
_entity_poly.pdbx_seq_one_letter_code
_entity_poly.pdbx_strand_id
1 'polypeptide(L)'
;MKVGILGAGQLGRMLALAAHPLGIETLLVDPDAESPAAQVSEVLVAPYTDPAALERLAQCDVVTFEFENVPESAASQLAATCEVYPPPEALRVAQDRWLEKSCFRELGIDTPRFFQVDSLDDLKTAAEALGHRLVLKTRRFGYDGKGQSVVTAPDQVAEAFAALRGAPAIAEELVPFDRELSVIACRDRDGHTMLYPPTENRHVGGVLRSSIAPAPNLSPAVRDAALRAAEALLHRFSYVGVLGLELFQVGDRVLANEFAPRVHNSGHWTIEGARTSQFENHVRAIAGLPLGSAAPLEWAGMLNLLGRIPDPKAILAVPDAHLHDYGKEPREGRKVGHVTVRASSEEELRERLAALEAILDGR
;
A
#
# COMPACT_ATOMS: atom_id res chain seq x y z
N MET A 1 9.95 16.50 19.40
CA MET A 1 9.77 16.43 17.94
C MET A 1 8.31 16.20 17.65
N LYS A 2 7.75 16.89 16.64
CA LYS A 2 6.36 16.76 16.21
C LYS A 2 6.29 16.42 14.72
N VAL A 3 5.54 15.38 14.36
CA VAL A 3 5.34 14.94 12.99
C VAL A 3 3.93 15.33 12.55
N GLY A 4 3.82 16.06 11.44
CA GLY A 4 2.57 16.34 10.77
C GLY A 4 2.17 15.22 9.81
N ILE A 5 0.89 14.85 9.70
CA ILE A 5 0.43 13.78 8.81
C ILE A 5 -0.80 14.25 8.02
N LEU A 6 -0.72 14.22 6.70
CA LEU A 6 -1.88 14.37 5.83
C LEU A 6 -2.62 13.04 5.73
N GLY A 7 -3.86 13.02 6.22
CA GLY A 7 -4.68 11.83 6.42
C GLY A 7 -4.67 11.34 7.86
N ALA A 8 -5.82 10.89 8.34
CA ALA A 8 -6.00 10.36 9.70
C ALA A 8 -6.76 9.03 9.72
N GLY A 9 -6.66 8.26 8.64
CA GLY A 9 -7.21 6.91 8.54
C GLY A 9 -6.46 5.92 9.42
N GLN A 10 -6.67 4.62 9.15
CA GLN A 10 -6.02 3.55 9.92
C GLN A 10 -4.49 3.56 9.84
N LEU A 11 -3.91 3.99 8.68
CA LEU A 11 -2.46 4.06 8.55
C LEU A 11 -1.90 5.22 9.39
N GLY A 12 -2.56 6.38 9.38
CA GLY A 12 -2.24 7.50 10.25
C GLY A 12 -2.31 7.14 11.73
N ARG A 13 -3.35 6.38 12.14
CA ARG A 13 -3.44 5.82 13.50
C ARG A 13 -2.24 4.94 13.85
N MET A 14 -1.86 4.01 12.96
CA MET A 14 -0.73 3.12 13.21
C MET A 14 0.62 3.86 13.22
N LEU A 15 0.77 4.91 12.40
CA LEU A 15 1.94 5.80 12.44
C LEU A 15 2.02 6.56 13.77
N ALA A 16 0.90 7.12 14.25
CA ALA A 16 0.85 7.81 15.54
C ALA A 16 1.19 6.86 16.70
N LEU A 17 0.65 5.64 16.69
CA LEU A 17 0.98 4.61 17.69
C LEU A 17 2.46 4.21 17.65
N ALA A 18 3.08 4.14 16.47
CA ALA A 18 4.51 3.84 16.33
C ALA A 18 5.42 5.03 16.73
N ALA A 19 4.93 6.26 16.59
CA ALA A 19 5.65 7.48 16.99
C ALA A 19 5.70 7.66 18.52
N HIS A 20 4.63 7.27 19.20
CA HIS A 20 4.46 7.54 20.63
C HIS A 20 5.58 6.92 21.52
N PRO A 21 6.01 5.66 21.36
CA PRO A 21 7.11 5.08 22.14
C PRO A 21 8.46 5.77 21.90
N LEU A 22 8.61 6.47 20.77
CA LEU A 22 9.81 7.24 20.43
C LEU A 22 9.79 8.67 21.02
N GLY A 23 8.75 9.03 21.78
CA GLY A 23 8.57 10.37 22.31
C GLY A 23 8.26 11.41 21.23
N ILE A 24 7.72 10.99 20.09
CA ILE A 24 7.36 11.85 18.96
C ILE A 24 5.86 12.14 19.01
N GLU A 25 5.51 13.40 19.06
CA GLU A 25 4.11 13.86 18.95
C GLU A 25 3.64 13.83 17.50
N THR A 26 2.35 13.61 17.29
CA THR A 26 1.75 13.65 15.96
C THR A 26 0.58 14.64 15.89
N LEU A 27 0.45 15.31 14.74
CA LEU A 27 -0.67 16.18 14.38
C LEU A 27 -1.18 15.77 13.00
N LEU A 28 -2.45 15.38 12.92
CA LEU A 28 -3.02 14.90 11.66
C LEU A 28 -4.05 15.89 11.10
N VAL A 29 -4.28 15.84 9.79
CA VAL A 29 -5.35 16.60 9.12
C VAL A 29 -6.20 15.62 8.34
N ASP A 30 -7.50 15.63 8.55
CA ASP A 30 -8.47 14.81 7.82
C ASP A 30 -9.84 15.51 7.78
N PRO A 31 -10.61 15.44 6.69
CA PRO A 31 -11.95 15.98 6.64
C PRO A 31 -12.97 15.21 7.51
N ASP A 32 -12.65 13.98 7.93
CA ASP A 32 -13.51 13.14 8.76
C ASP A 32 -13.17 13.30 10.25
N ALA A 33 -14.10 13.87 11.02
CA ALA A 33 -13.96 14.03 12.45
C ALA A 33 -13.90 12.70 13.24
N GLU A 34 -14.46 11.62 12.66
CA GLU A 34 -14.49 10.28 13.26
C GLU A 34 -13.37 9.39 12.67
N SER A 35 -12.31 10.02 12.15
CA SER A 35 -11.17 9.30 11.59
C SER A 35 -10.48 8.39 12.64
N PRO A 36 -9.97 7.23 12.24
CA PRO A 36 -9.33 6.26 13.15
C PRO A 36 -8.21 6.84 14.02
N ALA A 37 -7.43 7.79 13.51
CA ALA A 37 -6.34 8.39 14.25
C ALA A 37 -6.80 9.35 15.35
N ALA A 38 -8.04 9.88 15.30
CA ALA A 38 -8.59 10.75 16.34
C ALA A 38 -8.69 10.06 17.72
N GLN A 39 -8.64 8.73 17.75
CA GLN A 39 -8.61 7.95 19.00
C GLN A 39 -7.25 8.02 19.72
N VAL A 40 -6.17 8.40 19.03
CA VAL A 40 -4.79 8.26 19.53
C VAL A 40 -3.94 9.52 19.35
N SER A 41 -4.43 10.52 18.62
CA SER A 41 -3.68 11.74 18.32
C SER A 41 -4.60 12.94 18.08
N GLU A 42 -4.02 14.16 18.10
CA GLU A 42 -4.71 15.40 17.69
C GLU A 42 -4.99 15.35 16.18
N VAL A 43 -6.24 15.56 15.79
CA VAL A 43 -6.67 15.66 14.39
C VAL A 43 -7.31 17.03 14.16
N LEU A 44 -6.79 17.78 13.21
CA LEU A 44 -7.44 18.98 12.67
C LEU A 44 -8.48 18.55 11.64
N VAL A 45 -9.74 18.78 11.93
CA VAL A 45 -10.83 18.44 11.02
C VAL A 45 -10.94 19.52 9.96
N ALA A 46 -10.35 19.26 8.79
CA ALA A 46 -10.32 20.22 7.68
C ALA A 46 -10.04 19.49 6.35
N PRO A 47 -10.42 20.06 5.21
CA PRO A 47 -9.94 19.61 3.90
C PRO A 47 -8.42 19.61 3.84
N TYR A 48 -7.82 18.68 3.11
CA TYR A 48 -6.36 18.58 2.94
C TYR A 48 -5.69 19.81 2.33
N THR A 49 -6.45 20.70 1.70
CA THR A 49 -5.99 21.95 1.09
C THR A 49 -6.36 23.20 1.90
N ASP A 50 -6.88 23.03 3.11
CA ASP A 50 -7.23 24.16 3.96
C ASP A 50 -5.98 24.93 4.37
N PRO A 51 -5.89 26.25 4.08
CA PRO A 51 -4.67 27.02 4.34
C PRO A 51 -4.27 27.06 5.82
N ALA A 52 -5.24 27.14 6.74
CA ALA A 52 -4.94 27.20 8.17
C ALA A 52 -4.44 25.83 8.70
N ALA A 53 -5.01 24.74 8.20
CA ALA A 53 -4.53 23.40 8.53
C ALA A 53 -3.12 23.15 7.98
N LEU A 54 -2.83 23.58 6.75
CA LEU A 54 -1.48 23.47 6.15
C LEU A 54 -0.46 24.34 6.91
N GLU A 55 -0.83 25.55 7.32
CA GLU A 55 0.02 26.40 8.16
C GLU A 55 0.36 25.73 9.51
N ARG A 56 -0.61 25.05 10.13
CA ARG A 56 -0.39 24.29 11.37
C ARG A 56 0.53 23.08 11.13
N LEU A 57 0.37 22.36 10.02
CA LEU A 57 1.27 21.26 9.65
C LEU A 57 2.69 21.75 9.36
N ALA A 58 2.85 22.90 8.71
CA ALA A 58 4.15 23.50 8.40
C ALA A 58 4.96 23.89 9.65
N GLN A 59 4.32 23.98 10.84
CA GLN A 59 4.98 24.20 12.12
C GLN A 59 5.52 22.91 12.76
N CYS A 60 5.22 21.73 12.19
CA CYS A 60 5.79 20.47 12.63
C CYS A 60 7.25 20.36 12.15
N ASP A 61 8.06 19.57 12.85
CA ASP A 61 9.47 19.35 12.49
C ASP A 61 9.62 18.64 11.13
N VAL A 62 8.64 17.80 10.76
CA VAL A 62 8.55 17.10 9.48
C VAL A 62 7.10 16.74 9.19
N VAL A 63 6.73 16.69 7.92
CA VAL A 63 5.39 16.26 7.48
C VAL A 63 5.47 15.01 6.63
N THR A 64 4.48 14.14 6.80
CA THR A 64 4.25 12.94 5.97
C THR A 64 2.80 12.84 5.53
N PHE A 65 2.48 11.82 4.77
CA PHE A 65 1.10 11.48 4.39
C PHE A 65 0.86 9.98 4.54
N GLU A 66 -0.39 9.61 4.86
CA GLU A 66 -0.77 8.21 5.08
C GLU A 66 -1.63 7.65 3.94
N PHE A 67 -2.07 8.50 3.02
CA PHE A 67 -3.02 8.16 1.98
C PHE A 67 -2.56 8.70 0.62
N GLU A 68 -2.49 7.84 -0.40
CA GLU A 68 -1.99 8.20 -1.73
C GLU A 68 -2.90 9.13 -2.53
N ASN A 69 -4.17 9.32 -2.12
CA ASN A 69 -5.07 10.25 -2.81
C ASN A 69 -5.19 11.62 -2.12
N VAL A 70 -4.32 11.95 -1.16
CA VAL A 70 -4.19 13.35 -0.72
C VAL A 70 -3.77 14.22 -1.91
N PRO A 71 -4.29 15.44 -2.06
CA PRO A 71 -3.89 16.30 -3.18
C PRO A 71 -2.37 16.51 -3.19
N GLU A 72 -1.72 16.15 -4.29
CA GLU A 72 -0.26 16.36 -4.47
C GLU A 72 0.09 17.85 -4.25
N SER A 73 -0.79 18.75 -4.67
CA SER A 73 -0.62 20.19 -4.45
C SER A 73 -0.49 20.59 -2.96
N ALA A 74 -1.17 19.89 -2.05
CA ALA A 74 -1.02 20.11 -0.62
C ALA A 74 0.36 19.70 -0.12
N ALA A 75 0.84 18.52 -0.54
CA ALA A 75 2.19 18.04 -0.22
C ALA A 75 3.28 18.95 -0.80
N SER A 76 3.12 19.40 -2.06
CA SER A 76 4.05 20.33 -2.71
C SER A 76 4.05 21.71 -2.08
N GLN A 77 2.89 22.22 -1.66
CA GLN A 77 2.80 23.50 -0.93
C GLN A 77 3.54 23.41 0.42
N LEU A 78 3.36 22.33 1.17
CA LEU A 78 4.09 22.10 2.42
C LEU A 78 5.60 21.98 2.17
N ALA A 79 6.02 21.26 1.14
CA ALA A 79 7.43 21.07 0.80
C ALA A 79 8.16 22.37 0.43
N ALA A 80 7.44 23.43 0.09
CA ALA A 80 8.01 24.76 -0.12
C ALA A 80 8.39 25.49 1.20
N THR A 81 7.88 25.03 2.36
CA THR A 81 8.02 25.71 3.65
C THR A 81 8.57 24.83 4.76
N CYS A 82 8.44 23.50 4.65
CA CYS A 82 8.91 22.55 5.65
C CYS A 82 9.40 21.24 4.98
N GLU A 83 10.02 20.37 5.77
CA GLU A 83 10.42 19.03 5.28
C GLU A 83 9.18 18.15 5.11
N VAL A 84 9.01 17.59 3.91
CA VAL A 84 7.95 16.64 3.57
C VAL A 84 8.55 15.34 3.08
N TYR A 85 8.24 14.25 3.76
CA TYR A 85 8.67 12.92 3.37
C TYR A 85 7.49 11.93 3.41
N PRO A 86 7.39 11.04 2.41
CA PRO A 86 8.22 10.95 1.20
C PRO A 86 8.09 12.18 0.30
N PRO A 87 9.00 12.34 -0.70
CA PRO A 87 8.99 13.51 -1.57
C PRO A 87 7.68 13.57 -2.40
N PRO A 88 7.07 14.77 -2.58
CA PRO A 88 5.82 14.92 -3.34
C PRO A 88 5.88 14.36 -4.77
N GLU A 89 7.06 14.30 -5.38
CA GLU A 89 7.27 13.69 -6.71
C GLU A 89 6.89 12.21 -6.71
N ALA A 90 7.21 11.45 -5.66
CA ALA A 90 6.83 10.05 -5.54
C ALA A 90 5.30 9.90 -5.47
N LEU A 91 4.63 10.79 -4.73
CA LEU A 91 3.16 10.84 -4.66
C LEU A 91 2.56 11.17 -6.02
N ARG A 92 3.10 12.16 -6.73
CA ARG A 92 2.65 12.58 -8.07
C ARG A 92 2.72 11.43 -9.08
N VAL A 93 3.81 10.68 -9.05
CA VAL A 93 4.02 9.53 -9.95
C VAL A 93 3.05 8.40 -9.60
N ALA A 94 2.93 8.04 -8.32
CA ALA A 94 2.05 6.96 -7.87
C ALA A 94 0.56 7.25 -8.11
N GLN A 95 0.15 8.54 -8.14
CA GLN A 95 -1.24 8.93 -8.41
C GLN A 95 -1.68 8.74 -9.87
N ASP A 96 -0.76 8.50 -10.79
CA ASP A 96 -1.08 8.35 -12.22
C ASP A 96 -0.44 7.08 -12.78
N ARG A 97 -1.25 6.07 -13.09
CA ARG A 97 -0.79 4.76 -13.56
C ARG A 97 0.08 4.83 -14.82
N TRP A 98 -0.13 5.83 -15.68
CA TRP A 98 0.73 6.02 -16.85
C TRP A 98 2.15 6.49 -16.44
N LEU A 99 2.21 7.46 -15.52
CA LEU A 99 3.51 7.93 -15.00
C LEU A 99 4.23 6.84 -14.22
N GLU A 100 3.50 6.11 -13.41
CA GLU A 100 4.00 5.00 -12.60
C GLU A 100 4.60 3.88 -13.46
N LYS A 101 3.85 3.38 -14.44
CA LYS A 101 4.33 2.34 -15.37
C LYS A 101 5.50 2.84 -16.23
N SER A 102 5.48 4.11 -16.64
CA SER A 102 6.59 4.72 -17.36
C SER A 102 7.85 4.81 -16.49
N CYS A 103 7.70 5.17 -15.22
CA CYS A 103 8.79 5.17 -14.24
C CYS A 103 9.41 3.78 -14.06
N PHE A 104 8.60 2.73 -13.91
CA PHE A 104 9.11 1.35 -13.84
C PHE A 104 9.94 0.99 -15.07
N ARG A 105 9.43 1.30 -16.27
CA ARG A 105 10.12 1.01 -17.52
C ARG A 105 11.44 1.79 -17.66
N GLU A 106 11.47 3.06 -17.26
CA GLU A 106 12.70 3.88 -17.22
C GLU A 106 13.76 3.29 -16.29
N LEU A 107 13.35 2.65 -15.21
CA LEU A 107 14.21 1.97 -14.25
C LEU A 107 14.61 0.55 -14.68
N GLY A 108 14.14 0.07 -15.84
CA GLY A 108 14.38 -1.31 -16.29
C GLY A 108 13.62 -2.37 -15.45
N ILE A 109 12.58 -1.97 -14.75
CA ILE A 109 11.70 -2.87 -14.01
C ILE A 109 10.62 -3.37 -14.97
N ASP A 110 10.53 -4.68 -15.13
CA ASP A 110 9.52 -5.30 -16.00
C ASP A 110 8.11 -4.99 -15.50
N THR A 111 7.19 -4.74 -16.45
CA THR A 111 5.76 -4.51 -16.21
C THR A 111 4.92 -5.34 -17.18
N PRO A 112 3.63 -5.56 -16.93
CA PRO A 112 2.70 -5.90 -18.01
C PRO A 112 2.85 -4.92 -19.17
N ARG A 113 2.63 -5.33 -20.40
CA ARG A 113 2.55 -4.39 -21.54
C ARG A 113 1.40 -3.42 -21.29
N PHE A 114 1.59 -2.15 -21.60
CA PHE A 114 0.58 -1.13 -21.33
C PHE A 114 0.52 -0.07 -22.41
N PHE A 115 -0.65 0.53 -22.58
CA PHE A 115 -0.96 1.54 -23.58
C PHE A 115 -1.78 2.66 -22.95
N GLN A 116 -1.50 3.90 -23.34
CA GLN A 116 -2.33 5.04 -22.98
C GLN A 116 -3.65 4.98 -23.77
N VAL A 117 -4.75 5.35 -23.14
CA VAL A 117 -6.10 5.32 -23.72
C VAL A 117 -6.79 6.64 -23.41
N ASP A 118 -6.88 7.49 -24.43
CA ASP A 118 -7.59 8.77 -24.39
C ASP A 118 -8.84 8.76 -25.31
N SER A 119 -8.92 7.76 -26.21
CA SER A 119 -10.04 7.57 -27.15
C SER A 119 -10.43 6.10 -27.29
N LEU A 120 -11.61 5.85 -27.87
CA LEU A 120 -12.04 4.48 -28.21
C LEU A 120 -11.12 3.82 -29.24
N ASP A 121 -10.53 4.59 -30.15
CA ASP A 121 -9.64 4.05 -31.17
C ASP A 121 -8.27 3.68 -30.56
N ASP A 122 -7.80 4.40 -29.55
CA ASP A 122 -6.62 3.98 -28.76
C ASP A 122 -6.87 2.64 -28.08
N LEU A 123 -8.06 2.47 -27.47
CA LEU A 123 -8.41 1.21 -26.80
C LEU A 123 -8.53 0.05 -27.79
N LYS A 124 -9.09 0.27 -28.99
CA LYS A 124 -9.13 -0.77 -30.04
C LYS A 124 -7.73 -1.19 -30.45
N THR A 125 -6.85 -0.21 -30.70
CA THR A 125 -5.43 -0.45 -31.04
C THR A 125 -4.71 -1.24 -29.92
N ALA A 126 -4.90 -0.84 -28.67
CA ALA A 126 -4.35 -1.53 -27.52
C ALA A 126 -4.89 -2.97 -27.41
N ALA A 127 -6.21 -3.14 -27.61
CA ALA A 127 -6.86 -4.45 -27.53
C ALA A 127 -6.32 -5.42 -28.60
N GLU A 128 -6.16 -4.95 -29.85
CA GLU A 128 -5.54 -5.74 -30.92
C GLU A 128 -4.10 -6.14 -30.54
N ALA A 129 -3.28 -5.20 -30.09
CA ALA A 129 -1.90 -5.43 -29.70
C ALA A 129 -1.76 -6.42 -28.53
N LEU A 130 -2.76 -6.43 -27.60
CA LEU A 130 -2.80 -7.30 -26.41
C LEU A 130 -3.60 -8.60 -26.64
N GLY A 131 -4.08 -8.85 -27.88
CA GLY A 131 -4.88 -10.04 -28.20
C GLY A 131 -6.22 -10.09 -27.48
N HIS A 132 -6.85 -8.93 -27.27
CA HIS A 132 -8.10 -8.73 -26.53
C HIS A 132 -8.10 -9.33 -25.11
N ARG A 133 -6.95 -9.38 -24.46
CA ARG A 133 -6.80 -9.81 -23.06
C ARG A 133 -6.14 -8.69 -22.27
N LEU A 134 -6.94 -7.79 -21.72
CA LEU A 134 -6.45 -6.59 -21.05
C LEU A 134 -7.32 -6.22 -19.84
N VAL A 135 -6.73 -5.41 -18.97
CA VAL A 135 -7.42 -4.68 -17.92
C VAL A 135 -7.36 -3.20 -18.27
N LEU A 136 -8.54 -2.60 -18.48
CA LEU A 136 -8.67 -1.17 -18.69
C LEU A 136 -8.87 -0.50 -17.33
N LYS A 137 -7.98 0.44 -16.97
CA LYS A 137 -8.01 1.13 -15.67
C LYS A 137 -8.05 2.64 -15.88
N THR A 138 -8.80 3.36 -15.04
CA THR A 138 -8.62 4.82 -14.97
C THR A 138 -7.21 5.14 -14.52
N ARG A 139 -6.59 6.18 -15.09
CA ARG A 139 -5.22 6.58 -14.73
C ARG A 139 -5.11 7.04 -13.28
N ARG A 140 -6.17 7.66 -12.74
CA ARG A 140 -6.19 8.22 -11.39
C ARG A 140 -7.41 7.74 -10.62
N PHE A 141 -7.34 7.80 -9.28
CA PHE A 141 -8.43 7.53 -8.33
C PHE A 141 -9.01 6.12 -8.35
N GLY A 142 -8.35 5.16 -9.01
CA GLY A 142 -8.70 3.73 -8.89
C GLY A 142 -8.08 3.12 -7.63
N TYR A 143 -8.87 2.37 -6.86
CA TYR A 143 -8.41 1.64 -5.68
C TYR A 143 -9.30 0.42 -5.42
N ASP A 144 -8.75 -0.61 -4.78
CA ASP A 144 -9.48 -1.83 -4.38
C ASP A 144 -10.37 -2.38 -5.53
N GLY A 145 -9.83 -2.46 -6.77
CA GLY A 145 -10.53 -2.96 -7.95
C GLY A 145 -11.56 -2.02 -8.58
N LYS A 146 -11.76 -0.82 -8.04
CA LYS A 146 -12.65 0.20 -8.62
C LYS A 146 -11.98 0.96 -9.76
N GLY A 147 -12.77 1.38 -10.73
CA GLY A 147 -12.29 2.12 -11.91
C GLY A 147 -11.53 1.23 -12.90
N GLN A 148 -11.81 -0.09 -12.91
CA GLN A 148 -11.24 -1.02 -13.87
C GLN A 148 -12.28 -1.93 -14.50
N SER A 149 -12.01 -2.37 -15.74
CA SER A 149 -12.79 -3.34 -16.50
C SER A 149 -11.87 -4.35 -17.14
N VAL A 150 -12.20 -5.64 -17.04
CA VAL A 150 -11.48 -6.72 -17.72
C VAL A 150 -12.11 -6.92 -19.10
N VAL A 151 -11.29 -6.92 -20.15
CA VAL A 151 -11.69 -7.20 -21.53
C VAL A 151 -11.03 -8.49 -21.96
N THR A 152 -11.83 -9.44 -22.40
CA THR A 152 -11.37 -10.76 -22.88
C THR A 152 -11.89 -11.10 -24.28
N ALA A 153 -12.72 -10.22 -24.87
CA ALA A 153 -13.28 -10.39 -26.20
C ALA A 153 -13.46 -9.04 -26.90
N PRO A 154 -13.44 -8.98 -28.26
CA PRO A 154 -13.53 -7.74 -29.03
C PRO A 154 -14.81 -6.95 -28.80
N ASP A 155 -15.93 -7.61 -28.59
CA ASP A 155 -17.25 -7.00 -28.37
C ASP A 155 -17.36 -6.24 -27.03
N GLN A 156 -16.50 -6.54 -26.06
CA GLN A 156 -16.45 -5.87 -24.75
C GLN A 156 -15.73 -4.51 -24.79
N VAL A 157 -14.93 -4.22 -25.83
CA VAL A 157 -14.08 -3.02 -25.91
C VAL A 157 -14.88 -1.72 -25.81
N ALA A 158 -15.99 -1.62 -26.57
CA ALA A 158 -16.81 -0.41 -26.60
C ALA A 158 -17.52 -0.16 -25.26
N GLU A 159 -18.03 -1.21 -24.62
CA GLU A 159 -18.67 -1.14 -23.31
C GLU A 159 -17.67 -0.74 -22.22
N ALA A 160 -16.48 -1.36 -22.20
CA ALA A 160 -15.41 -1.03 -21.25
C ALA A 160 -14.98 0.44 -21.39
N PHE A 161 -14.85 0.96 -22.63
CA PHE A 161 -14.54 2.36 -22.84
C PHE A 161 -15.66 3.29 -22.34
N ALA A 162 -16.91 2.96 -22.62
CA ALA A 162 -18.06 3.75 -22.16
C ALA A 162 -18.14 3.82 -20.63
N ALA A 163 -17.73 2.76 -19.93
CA ALA A 163 -17.70 2.70 -18.47
C ALA A 163 -16.71 3.70 -17.85
N LEU A 164 -15.68 4.15 -18.58
CA LEU A 164 -14.72 5.18 -18.13
C LEU A 164 -15.36 6.58 -17.99
N ARG A 165 -16.50 6.83 -18.66
CA ARG A 165 -17.20 8.13 -18.65
C ARG A 165 -16.30 9.33 -19.02
N GLY A 166 -15.37 9.11 -19.95
CA GLY A 166 -14.42 10.13 -20.40
C GLY A 166 -13.18 10.33 -19.51
N ALA A 167 -12.98 9.50 -18.50
CA ALA A 167 -11.75 9.56 -17.71
C ALA A 167 -10.56 9.04 -18.52
N PRO A 168 -9.38 9.71 -18.48
CA PRO A 168 -8.15 9.18 -19.05
C PRO A 168 -7.84 7.80 -18.45
N ALA A 169 -7.38 6.86 -19.30
CA ALA A 169 -7.19 5.48 -18.90
C ALA A 169 -5.84 4.90 -19.38
N ILE A 170 -5.55 3.72 -18.89
CA ILE A 170 -4.46 2.86 -19.32
C ILE A 170 -5.02 1.46 -19.59
N ALA A 171 -4.62 0.84 -20.70
CA ALA A 171 -4.90 -0.55 -21.00
C ALA A 171 -3.65 -1.37 -20.68
N GLU A 172 -3.76 -2.30 -19.76
CA GLU A 172 -2.67 -3.19 -19.35
C GLU A 172 -2.97 -4.63 -19.77
N GLU A 173 -1.93 -5.36 -20.18
CA GLU A 173 -2.02 -6.79 -20.45
C GLU A 173 -2.61 -7.54 -19.25
N LEU A 174 -3.61 -8.39 -19.49
CA LEU A 174 -4.12 -9.31 -18.48
C LEU A 174 -3.12 -10.45 -18.29
N VAL A 175 -2.26 -10.32 -17.29
CA VAL A 175 -1.17 -11.25 -17.00
C VAL A 175 -1.71 -12.51 -16.33
N PRO A 176 -1.42 -13.71 -16.85
CA PRO A 176 -1.65 -14.96 -16.14
C PRO A 176 -0.50 -15.19 -15.15
N PHE A 177 -0.60 -14.59 -13.96
CA PHE A 177 0.42 -14.71 -12.93
C PHE A 177 0.24 -15.95 -12.06
N ASP A 178 1.32 -16.45 -11.49
CA ASP A 178 1.32 -17.60 -10.57
C ASP A 178 0.88 -17.16 -9.17
N ARG A 179 1.32 -15.98 -8.73
CA ARG A 179 0.95 -15.35 -7.45
C ARG A 179 1.28 -13.86 -7.43
N GLU A 180 0.70 -13.18 -6.46
CA GLU A 180 0.97 -11.78 -6.17
C GLU A 180 1.98 -11.67 -5.03
N LEU A 181 2.96 -10.80 -5.19
CA LEU A 181 3.99 -10.50 -4.19
C LEU A 181 3.96 -9.01 -3.85
N SER A 182 4.48 -8.66 -2.70
CA SER A 182 4.83 -7.28 -2.39
C SER A 182 6.16 -7.20 -1.65
N VAL A 183 6.84 -6.06 -1.79
CA VAL A 183 8.02 -5.71 -1.03
C VAL A 183 7.75 -4.41 -0.29
N ILE A 184 7.95 -4.44 1.02
CA ILE A 184 8.00 -3.23 1.83
C ILE A 184 9.48 -2.81 1.91
N ALA A 185 9.75 -1.57 1.54
CA ALA A 185 11.10 -1.01 1.52
C ALA A 185 11.13 0.33 2.24
N CYS A 186 12.21 0.62 2.93
CA CYS A 186 12.43 1.85 3.67
C CYS A 186 13.79 2.44 3.35
N ARG A 187 13.88 3.77 3.32
CA ARG A 187 15.16 4.49 3.19
C ARG A 187 15.16 5.67 4.16
N ASP A 188 16.28 5.88 4.86
CA ASP A 188 16.48 7.00 5.76
C ASP A 188 17.02 8.25 5.03
N ARG A 189 17.23 9.34 5.78
CA ARG A 189 17.75 10.62 5.27
C ARG A 189 19.20 10.52 4.81
N ASP A 190 19.98 9.59 5.38
CA ASP A 190 21.40 9.36 5.04
C ASP A 190 21.56 8.44 3.82
N GLY A 191 20.46 7.84 3.34
CA GLY A 191 20.43 6.97 2.17
C GLY A 191 20.56 5.48 2.47
N HIS A 192 20.59 5.07 3.75
CA HIS A 192 20.58 3.65 4.11
C HIS A 192 19.21 3.05 3.80
N THR A 193 19.21 1.87 3.22
CA THR A 193 18.00 1.15 2.86
C THR A 193 17.75 -0.05 3.77
N MET A 194 16.48 -0.35 4.02
CA MET A 194 16.04 -1.53 4.74
C MET A 194 14.87 -2.15 3.96
N LEU A 195 15.03 -3.41 3.54
CA LEU A 195 14.02 -4.13 2.79
C LEU A 195 13.48 -5.29 3.62
N TYR A 196 12.16 -5.38 3.73
CA TYR A 196 11.49 -6.53 4.32
C TYR A 196 11.47 -7.69 3.32
N PRO A 197 11.41 -8.95 3.80
CA PRO A 197 11.29 -10.08 2.89
C PRO A 197 10.03 -9.94 2.02
N PRO A 198 10.08 -10.38 0.74
CA PRO A 198 8.88 -10.41 -0.08
C PRO A 198 7.75 -11.16 0.61
N THR A 199 6.55 -10.64 0.45
CA THR A 199 5.31 -11.13 1.05
C THR A 199 4.42 -11.68 -0.05
N GLU A 200 3.86 -12.90 0.14
CA GLU A 200 2.83 -13.44 -0.75
C GLU A 200 1.47 -12.87 -0.36
N ASN A 201 0.73 -12.38 -1.36
CA ASN A 201 -0.56 -11.75 -1.17
C ASN A 201 -1.67 -12.52 -1.88
N ARG A 202 -2.85 -12.53 -1.29
CA ARG A 202 -4.07 -13.05 -1.90
C ARG A 202 -5.13 -11.96 -1.93
N HIS A 203 -5.51 -11.54 -3.14
CA HIS A 203 -6.63 -10.62 -3.36
C HIS A 203 -7.90 -11.40 -3.70
N VAL A 204 -9.03 -10.86 -3.28
CA VAL A 204 -10.37 -11.34 -3.61
C VAL A 204 -11.20 -10.15 -4.05
N GLY A 205 -11.68 -10.17 -5.29
CA GLY A 205 -12.42 -9.04 -5.86
C GLY A 205 -11.62 -7.73 -5.92
N GLY A 206 -10.27 -7.83 -6.07
CA GLY A 206 -9.38 -6.66 -6.10
C GLY A 206 -9.02 -6.09 -4.71
N VAL A 207 -9.47 -6.72 -3.62
CA VAL A 207 -9.16 -6.29 -2.25
C VAL A 207 -8.20 -7.30 -1.61
N LEU A 208 -7.10 -6.83 -1.02
CA LEU A 208 -6.18 -7.69 -0.28
C LEU A 208 -6.90 -8.39 0.86
N ARG A 209 -6.95 -9.73 0.81
CA ARG A 209 -7.58 -10.58 1.83
C ARG A 209 -6.59 -11.05 2.86
N SER A 210 -5.45 -11.59 2.42
CA SER A 210 -4.42 -12.14 3.31
C SER A 210 -3.03 -11.95 2.74
N SER A 211 -2.04 -11.95 3.64
CA SER A 211 -0.61 -11.92 3.33
C SER A 211 0.14 -12.96 4.16
N ILE A 212 1.19 -13.55 3.59
CA ILE A 212 2.11 -14.47 4.27
C ILE A 212 3.54 -13.98 4.05
N ALA A 213 4.30 -13.86 5.12
CA ALA A 213 5.68 -13.43 5.11
C ALA A 213 6.58 -14.32 6.01
N PRO A 214 7.78 -14.65 5.52
CA PRO A 214 8.29 -14.47 4.16
C PRO A 214 7.44 -15.23 3.12
N ALA A 215 7.43 -14.78 1.85
CA ALA A 215 6.73 -15.50 0.78
C ALA A 215 7.25 -16.94 0.66
N PRO A 216 6.36 -17.97 0.76
CA PRO A 216 6.77 -19.37 0.75
C PRO A 216 7.41 -19.77 -0.59
N ASN A 217 8.41 -20.67 -0.55
CA ASN A 217 9.01 -21.30 -1.73
C ASN A 217 9.44 -20.30 -2.83
N LEU A 218 9.92 -19.13 -2.43
CA LEU A 218 10.38 -18.10 -3.36
C LEU A 218 11.80 -18.42 -3.82
N SER A 219 12.02 -18.53 -5.15
CA SER A 219 13.36 -18.73 -5.67
C SER A 219 14.26 -17.53 -5.38
N PRO A 220 15.58 -17.75 -5.16
CA PRO A 220 16.50 -16.63 -4.93
C PRO A 220 16.47 -15.59 -6.07
N ALA A 221 16.28 -16.02 -7.31
CA ALA A 221 16.22 -15.15 -8.48
C ALA A 221 15.01 -14.20 -8.42
N VAL A 222 13.83 -14.72 -8.10
CA VAL A 222 12.58 -13.94 -7.95
C VAL A 222 12.69 -13.01 -6.75
N ARG A 223 13.19 -13.51 -5.60
CA ARG A 223 13.41 -12.70 -4.40
C ARG A 223 14.30 -11.51 -4.70
N ASP A 224 15.46 -11.77 -5.29
CA ASP A 224 16.45 -10.72 -5.52
C ASP A 224 15.97 -9.72 -6.59
N ALA A 225 15.21 -10.16 -7.60
CA ALA A 225 14.59 -9.26 -8.58
C ALA A 225 13.55 -8.35 -7.92
N ALA A 226 12.70 -8.88 -7.04
CA ALA A 226 11.70 -8.11 -6.31
C ALA A 226 12.35 -7.06 -5.40
N LEU A 227 13.40 -7.43 -4.66
CA LEU A 227 14.13 -6.52 -3.78
C LEU A 227 14.83 -5.41 -4.57
N ARG A 228 15.54 -5.76 -5.68
CA ARG A 228 16.18 -4.75 -6.55
C ARG A 228 15.17 -3.76 -7.14
N ALA A 229 13.99 -4.20 -7.54
CA ALA A 229 12.95 -3.31 -8.06
C ALA A 229 12.51 -2.27 -7.01
N ALA A 230 12.29 -2.71 -5.76
CA ALA A 230 11.93 -1.81 -4.67
C ALA A 230 13.07 -0.82 -4.34
N GLU A 231 14.30 -1.30 -4.31
CA GLU A 231 15.49 -0.46 -4.05
C GLU A 231 15.71 0.58 -5.15
N ALA A 232 15.48 0.22 -6.43
CA ALA A 232 15.57 1.16 -7.55
C ALA A 232 14.58 2.34 -7.41
N LEU A 233 13.36 2.09 -6.92
CA LEU A 233 12.40 3.14 -6.63
C LEU A 233 12.84 4.06 -5.50
N LEU A 234 13.39 3.50 -4.40
CA LEU A 234 13.94 4.29 -3.30
C LEU A 234 15.03 5.25 -3.79
N HIS A 235 15.92 4.76 -4.66
CA HIS A 235 17.00 5.57 -5.23
C HIS A 235 16.47 6.62 -6.23
N ARG A 236 15.52 6.23 -7.12
CA ARG A 236 14.95 7.14 -8.13
C ARG A 236 14.38 8.42 -7.55
N PHE A 237 13.72 8.30 -6.39
CA PHE A 237 13.06 9.42 -5.75
C PHE A 237 13.90 10.07 -4.65
N SER A 238 15.14 9.62 -4.38
CA SER A 238 15.85 9.98 -3.13
C SER A 238 14.91 9.84 -1.94
N TYR A 239 14.16 8.75 -1.93
CA TYR A 239 13.04 8.49 -1.05
C TYR A 239 13.46 8.52 0.42
N VAL A 240 12.61 9.06 1.28
CA VAL A 240 12.75 8.96 2.74
C VAL A 240 11.42 8.48 3.31
N GLY A 241 11.46 7.41 4.08
CA GLY A 241 10.26 6.74 4.59
C GLY A 241 10.07 5.33 4.02
N VAL A 242 8.87 4.80 4.14
CA VAL A 242 8.48 3.47 3.66
C VAL A 242 7.67 3.57 2.37
N LEU A 243 7.94 2.70 1.42
CA LEU A 243 7.09 2.41 0.26
C LEU A 243 6.68 0.93 0.24
N GLY A 244 5.56 0.62 -0.41
CA GLY A 244 5.15 -0.73 -0.76
C GLY A 244 5.13 -0.91 -2.27
N LEU A 245 5.82 -1.93 -2.78
CA LEU A 245 5.81 -2.30 -4.20
C LEU A 245 5.02 -3.60 -4.39
N GLU A 246 4.00 -3.58 -5.23
CA GLU A 246 3.23 -4.76 -5.63
C GLU A 246 3.73 -5.35 -6.95
N LEU A 247 3.83 -6.67 -7.00
CA LEU A 247 4.43 -7.42 -8.08
C LEU A 247 3.58 -8.65 -8.45
N PHE A 248 3.56 -8.99 -9.72
CA PHE A 248 3.12 -10.30 -10.19
C PHE A 248 4.34 -11.19 -10.42
N GLN A 249 4.32 -12.41 -9.90
CA GLN A 249 5.28 -13.45 -10.29
C GLN A 249 4.75 -14.23 -11.48
N VAL A 250 5.59 -14.39 -12.51
CA VAL A 250 5.32 -15.22 -13.70
C VAL A 250 6.55 -16.09 -13.94
N GLY A 251 6.48 -17.35 -13.54
CA GLY A 251 7.64 -18.23 -13.50
C GLY A 251 8.77 -17.67 -12.63
N ASP A 252 9.95 -17.50 -13.21
CA ASP A 252 11.12 -16.94 -12.54
C ASP A 252 11.25 -15.40 -12.68
N ARG A 253 10.21 -14.71 -13.16
CA ARG A 253 10.21 -13.26 -13.34
C ARG A 253 9.21 -12.59 -12.43
N VAL A 254 9.46 -11.30 -12.16
CA VAL A 254 8.51 -10.39 -11.50
C VAL A 254 8.13 -9.26 -12.44
N LEU A 255 6.86 -8.87 -12.43
CA LEU A 255 6.33 -7.73 -13.17
C LEU A 255 5.74 -6.74 -12.16
N ALA A 256 6.17 -5.47 -12.19
CA ALA A 256 5.62 -4.45 -11.31
C ALA A 256 4.17 -4.13 -11.65
N ASN A 257 3.31 -4.19 -10.64
CA ASN A 257 1.92 -3.78 -10.73
C ASN A 257 1.76 -2.31 -10.37
N GLU A 258 1.99 -1.95 -9.12
CA GLU A 258 1.89 -0.56 -8.63
C GLU A 258 2.79 -0.36 -7.40
N PHE A 259 3.09 0.89 -7.05
CA PHE A 259 3.72 1.18 -5.77
C PHE A 259 2.91 2.20 -4.96
N ALA A 260 2.89 2.00 -3.66
CA ALA A 260 2.30 2.93 -2.71
C ALA A 260 3.43 3.75 -2.07
N PRO A 261 3.45 5.10 -2.21
CA PRO A 261 4.49 5.95 -1.63
C PRO A 261 4.23 6.20 -0.13
N ARG A 262 3.98 5.16 0.63
CA ARG A 262 3.59 5.17 2.05
C ARG A 262 3.70 3.77 2.66
N VAL A 263 3.46 3.67 3.95
CA VAL A 263 3.22 2.36 4.60
C VAL A 263 2.08 1.62 3.90
N HIS A 264 2.19 0.30 3.78
CA HIS A 264 1.29 -0.48 2.94
C HIS A 264 0.56 -1.59 3.71
N ASN A 265 -0.67 -1.91 3.28
CA ASN A 265 -1.51 -2.91 3.92
C ASN A 265 -0.86 -4.31 3.93
N SER A 266 -0.15 -4.70 2.86
CA SER A 266 0.56 -5.98 2.83
C SER A 266 1.75 -6.06 3.80
N GLY A 267 2.16 -4.93 4.39
CA GLY A 267 3.19 -4.84 5.42
C GLY A 267 2.66 -4.81 6.87
N HIS A 268 1.35 -4.98 7.09
CA HIS A 268 0.81 -4.95 8.47
C HIS A 268 1.32 -6.09 9.33
N TRP A 269 1.66 -7.24 8.73
CA TRP A 269 2.29 -8.36 9.43
C TRP A 269 3.56 -7.95 10.17
N THR A 270 4.23 -6.87 9.74
CA THR A 270 5.48 -6.41 10.35
C THR A 270 5.32 -5.91 11.78
N ILE A 271 4.10 -5.58 12.22
CA ILE A 271 3.84 -5.09 13.58
C ILE A 271 4.26 -6.15 14.60
N GLU A 272 3.84 -7.38 14.42
CA GLU A 272 4.17 -8.49 15.31
C GLU A 272 5.21 -9.43 14.72
N GLY A 273 5.33 -9.49 13.37
CA GLY A 273 6.14 -10.49 12.68
C GLY A 273 7.56 -10.04 12.33
N ALA A 274 7.91 -8.77 12.46
CA ALA A 274 9.26 -8.25 12.21
C ALA A 274 9.91 -7.68 13.48
N ARG A 275 11.25 -7.58 13.49
CA ARG A 275 11.97 -6.93 14.59
C ARG A 275 11.59 -5.47 14.76
N THR A 276 11.35 -4.78 13.65
CA THR A 276 10.87 -3.39 13.62
C THR A 276 9.78 -3.30 12.57
N SER A 277 8.63 -2.73 12.94
CA SER A 277 7.51 -2.61 12.02
C SER A 277 7.77 -1.59 10.90
N GLN A 278 7.05 -1.71 9.77
CA GLN A 278 7.09 -0.70 8.72
C GLN A 278 6.70 0.70 9.25
N PHE A 279 5.78 0.76 10.20
CA PHE A 279 5.32 2.03 10.79
C PHE A 279 6.42 2.69 11.60
N GLU A 280 7.09 1.95 12.46
CA GLU A 280 8.22 2.45 13.24
C GLU A 280 9.39 2.85 12.33
N ASN A 281 9.73 2.03 11.33
CA ASN A 281 10.77 2.39 10.37
C ASN A 281 10.42 3.62 9.53
N HIS A 282 9.14 3.81 9.16
CA HIS A 282 8.71 5.05 8.52
C HIS A 282 8.94 6.27 9.40
N VAL A 283 8.50 6.20 10.66
CA VAL A 283 8.68 7.28 11.63
C VAL A 283 10.17 7.55 11.87
N ARG A 284 10.99 6.50 12.07
CA ARG A 284 12.44 6.64 12.24
C ARG A 284 13.08 7.32 11.03
N ALA A 285 12.75 6.88 9.82
CA ALA A 285 13.29 7.44 8.59
C ALA A 285 13.02 8.94 8.47
N ILE A 286 11.76 9.36 8.60
CA ILE A 286 11.37 10.76 8.44
C ILE A 286 11.83 11.64 9.61
N ALA A 287 12.06 11.04 10.78
CA ALA A 287 12.58 11.73 11.97
C ALA A 287 14.12 11.83 11.99
N GLY A 288 14.82 11.26 10.99
CA GLY A 288 16.29 11.22 10.98
C GLY A 288 16.89 10.28 12.03
N LEU A 289 16.12 9.26 12.45
CA LEU A 289 16.59 8.23 13.37
C LEU A 289 17.10 7.00 12.58
N PRO A 290 18.05 6.22 13.14
CA PRO A 290 18.54 5.01 12.50
C PRO A 290 17.42 3.99 12.24
N LEU A 291 17.41 3.34 11.07
CA LEU A 291 16.45 2.30 10.75
C LEU A 291 16.63 1.08 11.65
N GLY A 292 15.52 0.49 12.05
CA GLY A 292 15.50 -0.79 12.73
C GLY A 292 15.52 -1.97 11.75
N SER A 293 15.90 -3.14 12.24
CA SER A 293 15.99 -4.36 11.42
C SER A 293 14.64 -4.80 10.87
N ALA A 294 14.57 -5.05 9.58
CA ALA A 294 13.40 -5.63 8.88
C ALA A 294 13.33 -7.16 8.96
N ALA A 295 14.26 -7.81 9.68
CA ALA A 295 14.30 -9.25 9.78
C ALA A 295 12.99 -9.81 10.38
N PRO A 296 12.40 -10.86 9.78
CA PRO A 296 11.25 -11.51 10.35
C PRO A 296 11.63 -12.20 11.66
N LEU A 297 10.71 -12.25 12.60
CA LEU A 297 10.87 -12.99 13.86
C LEU A 297 10.59 -14.47 13.64
N GLU A 298 9.52 -14.75 12.93
CA GLU A 298 9.00 -16.08 12.60
C GLU A 298 8.21 -16.00 11.28
N TRP A 299 7.52 -17.04 10.91
CA TRP A 299 6.47 -16.97 9.90
C TRP A 299 5.34 -16.07 10.41
N ALA A 300 4.87 -15.17 9.58
CA ALA A 300 3.81 -14.26 9.94
C ALA A 300 2.75 -14.18 8.84
N GLY A 301 1.50 -14.06 9.26
CA GLY A 301 0.36 -13.87 8.37
C GLY A 301 -0.47 -12.68 8.79
N MET A 302 -1.18 -12.10 7.84
CA MET A 302 -2.15 -11.03 8.06
C MET A 302 -3.44 -11.35 7.33
N LEU A 303 -4.58 -11.11 7.99
CA LEU A 303 -5.93 -11.18 7.43
C LEU A 303 -6.63 -9.83 7.61
N ASN A 304 -7.11 -9.25 6.50
CA ASN A 304 -7.96 -8.06 6.57
C ASN A 304 -9.38 -8.43 7.01
N LEU A 305 -9.92 -7.64 7.94
CA LEU A 305 -11.31 -7.71 8.37
C LEU A 305 -12.14 -6.75 7.53
N LEU A 306 -13.02 -7.32 6.69
CA LEU A 306 -13.85 -6.57 5.75
C LEU A 306 -15.30 -6.53 6.25
N GLY A 307 -15.88 -5.33 6.26
CA GLY A 307 -17.28 -5.11 6.58
C GLY A 307 -17.59 -5.06 8.05
N ARG A 308 -17.14 -6.04 8.83
CA ARG A 308 -17.35 -6.15 10.28
C ARG A 308 -16.17 -6.83 10.98
N ILE A 309 -16.05 -6.62 12.27
CA ILE A 309 -15.18 -7.39 13.14
C ILE A 309 -16.02 -8.53 13.74
N PRO A 310 -15.61 -9.81 13.55
CA PRO A 310 -16.22 -10.94 14.27
C PRO A 310 -16.01 -10.85 15.78
N ASP A 311 -16.53 -11.83 16.54
CA ASP A 311 -16.30 -11.87 18.00
C ASP A 311 -14.80 -11.84 18.32
N PRO A 312 -14.30 -10.78 18.98
CA PRO A 312 -12.89 -10.67 19.36
C PRO A 312 -12.38 -11.83 20.21
N LYS A 313 -13.25 -12.47 21.01
CA LYS A 313 -12.86 -13.62 21.82
C LYS A 313 -12.51 -14.82 20.95
N ALA A 314 -13.28 -15.05 19.87
CA ALA A 314 -13.00 -16.14 18.95
C ALA A 314 -11.68 -15.90 18.20
N ILE A 315 -11.44 -14.68 17.73
CA ILE A 315 -10.18 -14.30 17.07
C ILE A 315 -8.99 -14.51 18.02
N LEU A 316 -9.06 -13.94 19.22
CA LEU A 316 -7.97 -13.98 20.20
C LEU A 316 -7.76 -15.34 20.87
N ALA A 317 -8.69 -16.31 20.65
CA ALA A 317 -8.48 -17.69 21.04
C ALA A 317 -7.53 -18.46 20.10
N VAL A 318 -7.30 -17.96 18.88
CA VAL A 318 -6.29 -18.53 17.98
C VAL A 318 -4.90 -18.15 18.52
N PRO A 319 -3.98 -19.13 18.71
CA PRO A 319 -2.66 -18.85 19.26
C PRO A 319 -1.88 -17.80 18.46
N ASP A 320 -1.19 -16.88 19.15
CA ASP A 320 -0.42 -15.77 18.58
C ASP A 320 -1.20 -14.88 17.60
N ALA A 321 -2.52 -14.83 17.69
CA ALA A 321 -3.34 -13.88 16.95
C ALA A 321 -3.41 -12.53 17.67
N HIS A 322 -3.22 -11.46 16.91
CA HIS A 322 -3.29 -10.07 17.37
C HIS A 322 -4.33 -9.32 16.54
N LEU A 323 -5.34 -8.78 17.23
CA LEU A 323 -6.42 -8.04 16.60
C LEU A 323 -6.12 -6.54 16.58
N HIS A 324 -6.24 -5.94 15.41
CA HIS A 324 -6.17 -4.50 15.20
C HIS A 324 -7.52 -4.00 14.71
N ASP A 325 -8.32 -3.48 15.64
CA ASP A 325 -9.57 -2.79 15.36
C ASP A 325 -9.28 -1.33 15.04
N TYR A 326 -9.78 -0.84 13.89
CA TYR A 326 -9.58 0.55 13.47
C TYR A 326 -10.63 1.51 14.06
N GLY A 327 -11.64 0.99 14.76
CA GLY A 327 -12.74 1.80 15.29
C GLY A 327 -13.65 2.38 14.21
N LYS A 328 -13.73 1.75 13.06
CA LYS A 328 -14.56 2.20 11.93
C LYS A 328 -15.95 1.60 11.99
N GLU A 329 -16.94 2.42 11.64
CA GLU A 329 -18.31 1.91 11.45
C GLU A 329 -18.34 0.76 10.42
N PRO A 330 -19.02 -0.36 10.76
CA PRO A 330 -19.18 -1.50 9.87
C PRO A 330 -19.89 -1.10 8.56
N ARG A 331 -19.31 -1.48 7.44
CA ARG A 331 -19.88 -1.28 6.10
C ARG A 331 -19.30 -2.31 5.14
N GLU A 332 -20.14 -2.91 4.32
CA GLU A 332 -19.75 -3.91 3.33
C GLU A 332 -18.53 -3.45 2.50
N GLY A 333 -17.53 -4.33 2.38
CA GLY A 333 -16.28 -4.08 1.66
C GLY A 333 -15.29 -3.13 2.34
N ARG A 334 -15.67 -2.45 3.45
CA ARG A 334 -14.76 -1.54 4.17
C ARG A 334 -13.77 -2.34 5.01
N LYS A 335 -12.48 -2.01 4.91
CA LYS A 335 -11.44 -2.52 5.84
C LYS A 335 -11.68 -1.88 7.21
N VAL A 336 -12.15 -2.67 8.19
CA VAL A 336 -12.47 -2.21 9.55
C VAL A 336 -11.42 -2.62 10.58
N GLY A 337 -10.52 -3.52 10.21
CA GLY A 337 -9.44 -4.01 11.04
C GLY A 337 -8.57 -4.99 10.29
N HIS A 338 -7.61 -5.56 10.98
CA HIS A 338 -6.86 -6.74 10.53
C HIS A 338 -6.48 -7.61 11.71
N VAL A 339 -6.13 -8.85 11.43
CA VAL A 339 -5.53 -9.78 12.39
C VAL A 339 -4.16 -10.14 11.85
N THR A 340 -3.13 -10.05 12.70
CA THR A 340 -1.83 -10.68 12.44
C THR A 340 -1.71 -11.96 13.27
N VAL A 341 -0.96 -12.92 12.75
CA VAL A 341 -0.69 -14.18 13.45
C VAL A 341 0.72 -14.63 13.12
N ARG A 342 1.43 -15.18 14.11
CA ARG A 342 2.77 -15.75 13.94
C ARG A 342 2.73 -17.27 14.11
N ALA A 343 3.75 -17.95 13.62
CA ALA A 343 3.95 -19.38 13.82
C ALA A 343 5.41 -19.76 13.61
N SER A 344 5.82 -20.87 14.22
CA SER A 344 7.18 -21.41 14.10
C SER A 344 7.48 -22.05 12.74
N SER A 345 6.42 -22.44 11.99
CA SER A 345 6.52 -23.05 10.66
C SER A 345 5.44 -22.51 9.72
N GLU A 346 5.66 -22.69 8.41
CA GLU A 346 4.67 -22.36 7.38
C GLU A 346 3.38 -23.16 7.56
N GLU A 347 3.49 -24.45 7.87
CA GLU A 347 2.35 -25.35 8.05
C GLU A 347 1.45 -24.86 9.20
N GLU A 348 2.03 -24.60 10.35
CA GLU A 348 1.33 -24.05 11.52
C GLU A 348 0.70 -22.69 11.23
N LEU A 349 1.40 -21.82 10.48
CA LEU A 349 0.84 -20.54 10.06
C LEU A 349 -0.41 -20.72 9.21
N ARG A 350 -0.38 -21.63 8.24
CA ARG A 350 -1.53 -21.91 7.36
C ARG A 350 -2.73 -22.46 8.14
N GLU A 351 -2.49 -23.32 9.14
CA GLU A 351 -3.54 -23.81 10.04
C GLU A 351 -4.19 -22.67 10.83
N ARG A 352 -3.38 -21.78 11.41
CA ARG A 352 -3.87 -20.61 12.15
C ARG A 352 -4.65 -19.63 11.26
N LEU A 353 -4.16 -19.37 10.06
CA LEU A 353 -4.87 -18.54 9.08
C LEU A 353 -6.20 -19.17 8.66
N ALA A 354 -6.25 -20.49 8.43
CA ALA A 354 -7.47 -21.19 8.08
C ALA A 354 -8.51 -21.15 9.24
N ALA A 355 -8.07 -21.27 10.49
CA ALA A 355 -8.93 -21.11 11.65
C ALA A 355 -9.52 -19.68 11.74
N LEU A 356 -8.70 -18.66 11.50
CA LEU A 356 -9.16 -17.26 11.45
C LEU A 356 -10.14 -17.06 10.29
N GLU A 357 -9.87 -17.58 9.08
CA GLU A 357 -10.78 -17.49 7.94
C GLU A 357 -12.15 -18.15 8.25
N ALA A 358 -12.16 -19.30 8.91
CA ALA A 358 -13.42 -19.96 9.33
C ALA A 358 -14.24 -19.07 10.28
N ILE A 359 -13.59 -18.38 11.24
CA ILE A 359 -14.25 -17.42 12.14
C ILE A 359 -14.83 -16.23 11.34
N LEU A 360 -14.09 -15.71 10.34
CA LEU A 360 -14.55 -14.62 9.51
C LEU A 360 -15.77 -14.99 8.66
N ASP A 361 -15.81 -16.22 8.17
CA ASP A 361 -16.91 -16.77 7.35
C ASP A 361 -18.11 -17.22 8.18
N GLY A 362 -18.01 -17.19 9.52
CA GLY A 362 -19.06 -17.63 10.45
C GLY A 362 -19.24 -19.15 10.50
N ARG A 363 -18.15 -19.90 10.23
CA ARG A 363 -18.11 -21.37 10.26
C ARG A 363 -17.45 -21.88 11.53
#